data_428a1ec6852165ec9ddf08ba2cd19dfb
#
_entry.id   428a1ec6852165ec9ddf08ba2cd19dfb
#
_cell.length_a   1.000
_cell.length_b   1.000
_cell.length_c   1.000
_cell.angle_alpha   90.00
_cell.angle_beta   90.00
_cell.angle_gamma   90.00
#
_symmetry.space_group_name_H-M   'P 1'
#
loop_
_entity.id
_entity.type
_entity.pdbx_description
1 polymer ?
#
loop_
_entity_poly.entity_id
_entity_poly.type
_entity_poly.pdbx_seq_one_letter_code
_entity_poly.pdbx_strand_id
1 'polypeptide(L)'
;MGGALQWNYSPQNTIIDTTGEIRWYMLPETIYSFDNIWYGGTMMGFRQEADGAMSWGYGQRYAKYDIMGREIFNRRLPTGYADFSHASKKIESNGHYLLRVASDGYKRPDNKIVRTVRDVVLEVDGDGNVVDDFRLFEILDPYRDNVLKAIDQGAVCLNIDPAKQGKTLTAEELAKQDQNDHFGDIVGSGAGRNWAHVNSVDYDETDDSIIISSRHQSAIIKIGRDKKVKWILGSHEGWKTPYQDKLLQPVDKNGKPIKCEGSKCEGDFDWTWTQHTGWKVRSELSKGDVIYISAFDNGDARGMEQPALPEMKYSRAVVYKVDQKKMTVEQVWEYGKERGHARYSPVTSLTEYYGDKDSSMVYSATAGAEFDWKTFSYTKFPSPVIDEFKWLAKEPSVEIILHGAEGYQAFPFDVKKAFHP
;
A
#
# COMPACT_ATOMS: atom_id res chain seq x y z
N MET A 1 -17.96 2.95 -10.11
CA MET A 1 -16.51 2.76 -9.85
C MET A 1 -15.87 4.13 -9.75
N GLY A 2 -15.04 4.34 -8.75
CA GLY A 2 -14.23 5.54 -8.63
C GLY A 2 -12.77 5.16 -8.92
N GLY A 3 -12.11 5.87 -9.82
CA GLY A 3 -10.70 5.69 -10.08
C GLY A 3 -9.97 7.01 -9.95
N ALA A 4 -8.79 7.00 -9.33
CA ALA A 4 -7.86 8.12 -9.40
C ALA A 4 -6.93 7.87 -10.58
N LEU A 5 -7.06 8.66 -11.62
CA LEU A 5 -6.09 8.70 -12.70
C LEU A 5 -4.90 9.55 -12.22
N GLN A 6 -3.78 8.89 -11.95
CA GLN A 6 -2.56 9.55 -11.50
C GLN A 6 -1.47 9.30 -12.54
N TRP A 7 -0.59 10.20 -12.71
CA TRP A 7 0.53 10.20 -13.67
C TRP A 7 0.30 10.98 -14.96
N ASN A 8 -0.84 11.57 -15.16
CA ASN A 8 -0.96 12.63 -16.16
C ASN A 8 -0.62 13.98 -15.53
N TYR A 9 -0.33 14.97 -16.34
CA TYR A 9 -0.08 16.36 -15.92
C TYR A 9 -1.25 16.98 -15.13
N SER A 10 -2.38 16.31 -15.03
CA SER A 10 -3.54 16.67 -14.20
C SER A 10 -4.13 15.44 -13.56
N PRO A 11 -3.55 14.92 -12.45
CA PRO A 11 -4.11 13.81 -11.73
C PRO A 11 -5.43 14.20 -11.09
N GLN A 12 -6.50 13.55 -11.49
CA GLN A 12 -7.85 13.84 -11.00
C GLN A 12 -8.61 12.58 -10.62
N ASN A 13 -9.43 12.68 -9.60
CA ASN A 13 -10.37 11.63 -9.27
C ASN A 13 -11.51 11.64 -10.30
N THR A 14 -11.82 10.47 -10.84
CA THR A 14 -12.81 10.33 -11.92
C THR A 14 -13.74 9.15 -11.58
N ILE A 15 -15.04 9.32 -11.81
CA ILE A 15 -16.02 8.25 -11.74
C ILE A 15 -16.38 7.85 -13.17
N ILE A 16 -16.18 6.59 -13.48
CA ILE A 16 -16.58 5.97 -14.74
C ILE A 16 -17.68 4.96 -14.51
N ASP A 17 -18.54 4.76 -15.49
CA ASP A 17 -19.49 3.66 -15.46
C ASP A 17 -18.89 2.35 -16.05
N THR A 18 -19.68 1.30 -16.08
CA THR A 18 -19.25 -0.03 -16.60
C THR A 18 -19.03 -0.06 -18.11
N THR A 19 -19.41 0.99 -18.84
CA THR A 19 -19.10 1.16 -20.26
C THR A 19 -17.80 1.93 -20.50
N GLY A 20 -17.19 2.45 -19.42
CA GLY A 20 -15.96 3.24 -19.48
C GLY A 20 -16.21 4.74 -19.68
N GLU A 21 -17.47 5.19 -19.73
CA GLU A 21 -17.77 6.60 -19.87
C GLU A 21 -17.56 7.36 -18.55
N ILE A 22 -16.96 8.56 -18.65
CA ILE A 22 -16.77 9.47 -17.52
C ILE A 22 -18.13 10.06 -17.14
N ARG A 23 -18.52 9.85 -15.88
CA ARG A 23 -19.76 10.37 -15.29
C ARG A 23 -19.52 11.54 -14.36
N TRP A 24 -18.34 11.62 -13.80
CA TRP A 24 -17.93 12.71 -12.93
C TRP A 24 -16.41 12.78 -12.86
N TYR A 25 -15.89 13.97 -12.66
CA TYR A 25 -14.47 14.17 -12.34
C TYR A 25 -14.30 15.42 -11.47
N MET A 26 -13.24 15.45 -10.70
CA MET A 26 -12.88 16.60 -9.89
C MET A 26 -11.77 17.37 -10.59
N LEU A 27 -11.97 18.66 -10.76
CA LEU A 27 -10.95 19.56 -11.31
C LEU A 27 -9.93 19.87 -10.22
N PRO A 28 -8.66 19.46 -10.37
CA PRO A 28 -7.63 19.74 -9.38
C PRO A 28 -7.49 21.23 -9.07
N GLU A 29 -7.65 22.08 -10.05
CA GLU A 29 -7.52 23.53 -9.95
C GLU A 29 -8.48 24.15 -8.93
N THR A 30 -9.59 23.51 -8.65
CA THR A 30 -10.59 24.01 -7.67
C THR A 30 -10.22 23.68 -6.23
N ILE A 31 -9.28 22.76 -6.02
CA ILE A 31 -8.88 22.29 -4.70
C ILE A 31 -7.39 22.49 -4.43
N TYR A 32 -6.63 23.01 -5.38
CA TYR A 32 -5.22 23.29 -5.20
C TYR A 32 -4.98 24.30 -4.09
N SER A 33 -4.06 23.92 -3.22
CA SER A 33 -3.43 24.84 -2.30
C SER A 33 -2.01 25.14 -2.80
N PHE A 34 -1.58 26.40 -2.82
CA PHE A 34 -0.20 26.83 -3.10
C PHE A 34 0.81 26.26 -2.11
N ASP A 35 0.35 25.67 -1.02
CA ASP A 35 1.16 24.99 -0.02
C ASP A 35 1.68 23.63 -0.49
N ASN A 36 1.22 23.15 -1.61
CA ASN A 36 1.52 21.83 -2.12
C ASN A 36 2.72 21.90 -3.07
N ILE A 37 3.90 21.90 -2.51
CA ILE A 37 5.17 22.00 -3.24
C ILE A 37 5.64 20.69 -3.89
N TRP A 38 5.02 19.58 -3.56
CA TRP A 38 5.38 18.27 -4.11
C TRP A 38 4.27 17.73 -5.01
N TYR A 39 4.61 17.40 -6.24
CA TYR A 39 3.78 16.69 -7.23
C TYR A 39 2.41 17.31 -7.59
N GLY A 40 2.29 18.62 -7.47
CA GLY A 40 1.12 19.30 -8.01
C GLY A 40 -0.24 18.79 -7.51
N GLY A 41 -0.31 18.25 -6.29
CA GLY A 41 -1.59 17.87 -5.70
C GLY A 41 -2.10 16.48 -6.07
N THR A 42 -1.22 15.53 -6.28
CA THR A 42 -1.64 14.13 -6.47
C THR A 42 -2.51 13.65 -5.32
N MET A 43 -3.78 13.40 -5.61
CA MET A 43 -4.76 12.90 -4.64
C MET A 43 -4.52 11.41 -4.42
N MET A 44 -4.33 11.02 -3.17
CA MET A 44 -4.10 9.63 -2.78
C MET A 44 -5.00 9.24 -1.62
N GLY A 45 -5.19 7.92 -1.44
CA GLY A 45 -6.05 7.42 -0.38
C GLY A 45 -7.52 7.78 -0.58
N PHE A 46 -7.95 7.96 -1.82
CA PHE A 46 -9.33 8.30 -2.15
C PHE A 46 -10.29 7.23 -1.65
N ARG A 47 -11.34 7.66 -0.95
CA ARG A 47 -12.41 6.78 -0.44
C ARG A 47 -13.74 7.48 -0.47
N GLN A 48 -14.81 6.74 -0.82
CA GLN A 48 -16.15 7.12 -0.47
C GLN A 48 -16.44 6.65 0.95
N GLU A 49 -16.82 7.58 1.81
CA GLU A 49 -17.13 7.30 3.21
C GLU A 49 -18.58 6.86 3.43
N ALA A 50 -18.91 6.51 4.68
CA ALA A 50 -20.24 6.02 5.03
C ALA A 50 -21.35 7.03 4.75
N ASP A 51 -21.06 8.31 4.85
CA ASP A 51 -21.98 9.41 4.53
C ASP A 51 -22.02 9.81 3.04
N GLY A 52 -21.41 9.01 2.18
CA GLY A 52 -21.38 9.22 0.73
C GLY A 52 -20.39 10.25 0.23
N ALA A 53 -19.82 11.07 1.10
CA ALA A 53 -18.76 12.03 0.75
C ALA A 53 -17.45 11.32 0.43
N MET A 54 -16.55 12.03 -0.22
CA MET A 54 -15.27 11.53 -0.67
C MET A 54 -14.15 12.17 0.14
N SER A 55 -13.22 11.37 0.64
CA SER A 55 -12.01 11.83 1.33
C SER A 55 -10.74 11.39 0.63
N TRP A 56 -9.69 12.18 0.75
CA TRP A 56 -8.35 11.90 0.25
C TRP A 56 -7.33 12.80 0.92
N GLY A 57 -6.05 12.52 0.71
CA GLY A 57 -4.98 13.43 1.10
C GLY A 57 -4.13 13.84 -0.11
N TYR A 58 -3.39 14.92 0.04
CA TYR A 58 -2.47 15.43 -0.97
C TYR A 58 -1.44 16.37 -0.34
N GLY A 59 -0.17 16.10 -0.58
CA GLY A 59 0.93 16.94 -0.10
C GLY A 59 0.88 17.21 1.41
N GLN A 60 0.53 18.43 1.79
CA GLN A 60 0.47 18.89 3.18
C GLN A 60 -0.96 18.91 3.75
N ARG A 61 -1.92 18.31 3.05
CA ARG A 61 -3.35 18.42 3.40
C ARG A 61 -4.08 17.08 3.27
N TYR A 62 -5.19 16.98 3.93
CA TYR A 62 -6.22 15.97 3.72
C TYR A 62 -7.60 16.64 3.69
N ALA A 63 -8.50 16.09 2.90
CA ALA A 63 -9.73 16.78 2.55
C ALA A 63 -10.92 15.82 2.43
N LYS A 64 -12.10 16.39 2.57
CA LYS A 64 -13.37 15.73 2.36
C LYS A 64 -14.33 16.65 1.64
N TYR A 65 -14.94 16.14 0.58
CA TYR A 65 -15.88 16.87 -0.28
C TYR A 65 -17.09 15.99 -0.60
N ASP A 66 -18.24 16.63 -0.82
CA ASP A 66 -19.39 15.90 -1.37
C ASP A 66 -19.28 15.75 -2.90
N ILE A 67 -20.21 15.00 -3.49
CA ILE A 67 -20.24 14.75 -4.94
C ILE A 67 -20.49 16.03 -5.76
N MET A 68 -21.07 17.07 -5.16
CA MET A 68 -21.30 18.38 -5.79
C MET A 68 -20.09 19.29 -5.70
N GLY A 69 -18.97 18.82 -5.14
CA GLY A 69 -17.75 19.59 -4.97
C GLY A 69 -17.79 20.58 -3.80
N ARG A 70 -18.75 20.46 -2.88
CA ARG A 70 -18.78 21.29 -1.67
C ARG A 70 -17.78 20.74 -0.66
N GLU A 71 -16.92 21.63 -0.18
CA GLU A 71 -15.94 21.32 0.85
C GLU A 71 -16.63 21.07 2.19
N ILE A 72 -16.37 19.89 2.76
CA ILE A 72 -16.75 19.57 4.14
C ILE A 72 -15.61 19.95 5.06
N PHE A 73 -14.39 19.57 4.69
CA PHE A 73 -13.17 20.12 5.25
C PHE A 73 -11.99 19.98 4.28
N ASN A 74 -10.99 20.84 4.44
CA ASN A 74 -9.70 20.78 3.76
C ASN A 74 -8.62 21.27 4.74
N ARG A 75 -7.99 20.32 5.43
CA ARG A 75 -7.13 20.60 6.58
C ARG A 75 -5.67 20.41 6.23
N ARG A 76 -4.82 21.28 6.76
CA ARG A 76 -3.38 21.03 6.79
C ARG A 76 -3.06 19.91 7.75
N LEU A 77 -1.99 19.16 7.44
CA LEU A 77 -1.40 18.24 8.41
C LEU A 77 -0.98 19.02 9.67
N PRO A 78 -1.14 18.43 10.84
CA PRO A 78 -0.70 19.05 12.09
C PRO A 78 0.80 19.39 12.06
N THR A 79 1.21 20.37 12.87
CA THR A 79 2.62 20.76 13.00
C THR A 79 3.49 19.57 13.40
N GLY A 80 4.64 19.43 12.75
CA GLY A 80 5.54 18.29 12.93
C GLY A 80 5.31 17.13 11.97
N TYR A 81 4.24 17.19 11.17
CA TYR A 81 3.92 16.18 10.16
C TYR A 81 3.84 16.79 8.77
N ALA A 82 4.27 16.03 7.79
CA ALA A 82 4.36 16.48 6.40
C ALA A 82 4.17 15.33 5.43
N ASP A 83 4.09 15.63 4.15
CA ASP A 83 4.18 14.66 3.05
C ASP A 83 3.17 13.52 3.17
N PHE A 84 1.87 13.87 3.20
CA PHE A 84 0.81 12.87 3.04
C PHE A 84 1.02 12.07 1.75
N SER A 85 0.90 10.78 1.83
CA SER A 85 1.04 9.94 0.65
C SER A 85 0.34 8.59 0.81
N HIS A 86 -0.17 8.06 -0.28
CA HIS A 86 -0.73 6.71 -0.48
C HIS A 86 -2.04 6.42 0.25
N ALA A 87 -2.12 6.59 1.56
CA ALA A 87 -3.23 6.01 2.31
C ALA A 87 -3.82 6.94 3.37
N SER A 88 -5.13 6.97 3.41
CA SER A 88 -5.92 7.40 4.56
C SER A 88 -6.96 6.34 4.90
N LYS A 89 -7.30 6.22 6.17
CA LYS A 89 -8.35 5.33 6.65
C LYS A 89 -9.17 6.03 7.72
N LYS A 90 -10.46 6.16 7.50
CA LYS A 90 -11.39 6.59 8.54
C LYS A 90 -11.69 5.43 9.50
N ILE A 91 -11.67 5.70 10.78
CA ILE A 91 -12.16 4.82 11.84
C ILE A 91 -13.62 5.17 12.06
N GLU A 92 -14.53 4.33 11.59
CA GLU A 92 -15.96 4.64 11.59
C GLU A 92 -16.56 4.76 13.01
N SER A 93 -15.98 4.07 14.00
CA SER A 93 -16.50 4.05 15.37
C SER A 93 -16.32 5.36 16.14
N ASN A 94 -15.31 6.17 15.79
CA ASN A 94 -14.99 7.41 16.48
C ASN A 94 -14.82 8.62 15.55
N GLY A 95 -14.84 8.40 14.22
CA GLY A 95 -14.68 9.44 13.21
C GLY A 95 -13.24 9.94 13.00
N HIS A 96 -12.25 9.28 13.62
CA HIS A 96 -10.83 9.61 13.44
C HIS A 96 -10.32 9.18 12.07
N TYR A 97 -9.20 9.78 11.66
CA TYR A 97 -8.50 9.41 10.43
C TYR A 97 -7.10 8.93 10.75
N LEU A 98 -6.72 7.79 10.19
CA LEU A 98 -5.34 7.33 10.10
C LEU A 98 -4.75 7.86 8.79
N LEU A 99 -3.70 8.66 8.90
CA LEU A 99 -3.04 9.31 7.76
C LEU A 99 -1.60 8.81 7.67
N ARG A 100 -1.19 8.39 6.50
CA ARG A 100 0.18 8.00 6.29
C ARG A 100 1.00 9.24 5.88
N VAL A 101 1.96 9.63 6.73
CA VAL A 101 2.70 10.88 6.64
C VAL A 101 4.19 10.68 6.93
N ALA A 102 4.97 11.74 6.79
CA ALA A 102 6.32 11.89 7.34
C ALA A 102 6.28 12.74 8.61
N SER A 103 7.28 12.58 9.48
CA SER A 103 7.49 13.47 10.61
C SER A 103 8.89 14.05 10.61
N ASP A 104 9.06 15.19 11.30
CA ASP A 104 10.36 15.78 11.59
C ASP A 104 10.84 15.40 12.99
N GLY A 105 12.09 15.77 13.30
CA GLY A 105 12.63 15.67 14.66
C GLY A 105 12.94 14.24 15.13
N TYR A 106 12.94 13.23 14.26
CA TYR A 106 13.38 11.89 14.66
C TYR A 106 14.84 11.91 15.09
N LYS A 107 15.09 11.45 16.33
CA LYS A 107 16.43 11.34 16.88
C LYS A 107 16.96 9.92 16.74
N ARG A 108 17.97 9.77 15.90
CA ARG A 108 18.66 8.50 15.68
C ARG A 108 19.46 8.06 16.91
N PRO A 109 19.81 6.75 17.02
CA PRO A 109 20.69 6.26 18.10
C PRO A 109 22.06 6.99 18.20
N ASP A 110 22.56 7.52 17.09
CA ASP A 110 23.79 8.33 17.03
C ASP A 110 23.57 9.81 17.40
N ASN A 111 22.41 10.16 17.93
CA ASN A 111 21.97 11.52 18.32
C ASN A 111 21.72 12.49 17.17
N LYS A 112 21.84 12.08 15.91
CA LYS A 112 21.50 12.90 14.76
C LYS A 112 19.99 13.07 14.67
N ILE A 113 19.53 14.31 14.52
CA ILE A 113 18.12 14.62 14.27
C ILE A 113 17.89 14.66 12.76
N VAL A 114 16.91 13.92 12.29
CA VAL A 114 16.56 13.84 10.87
C VAL A 114 15.03 13.88 10.69
N ARG A 115 14.60 14.28 9.52
CA ARG A 115 13.22 14.04 9.08
C ARG A 115 13.06 12.60 8.63
N THR A 116 11.91 12.03 8.88
CA THR A 116 11.58 10.69 8.39
C THR A 116 10.66 10.79 7.19
N VAL A 117 10.87 9.93 6.19
CA VAL A 117 10.06 9.94 4.98
C VAL A 117 9.04 8.82 5.05
N ARG A 118 7.75 9.20 5.17
CA ARG A 118 6.62 8.29 4.95
C ARG A 118 6.65 7.05 5.83
N ASP A 119 7.09 7.19 7.02
CA ASP A 119 7.22 6.12 8.00
C ASP A 119 6.42 6.34 9.29
N VAL A 120 5.44 7.24 9.23
CA VAL A 120 4.52 7.51 10.32
C VAL A 120 3.08 7.27 9.89
N VAL A 121 2.33 6.59 10.73
CA VAL A 121 0.86 6.57 10.65
C VAL A 121 0.35 7.47 11.75
N LEU A 122 -0.23 8.60 11.38
CA LEU A 122 -0.78 9.61 12.27
C LEU A 122 -2.28 9.38 12.44
N GLU A 123 -2.76 9.38 13.68
CA GLU A 123 -4.19 9.44 13.98
C GLU A 123 -4.60 10.84 14.37
N VAL A 124 -5.62 11.36 13.68
CA VAL A 124 -6.25 12.64 14.00
C VAL A 124 -7.73 12.46 14.29
N ASP A 125 -8.26 13.28 15.21
CA ASP A 125 -9.69 13.29 15.49
C ASP A 125 -10.53 13.99 14.39
N GLY A 126 -11.85 14.06 14.59
CA GLY A 126 -12.77 14.71 13.67
C GLY A 126 -12.51 16.20 13.46
N ASP A 127 -11.78 16.86 14.35
CA ASP A 127 -11.40 18.27 14.26
C ASP A 127 -9.97 18.48 13.71
N GLY A 128 -9.21 17.41 13.54
CA GLY A 128 -7.86 17.42 13.01
C GLY A 128 -6.77 17.51 14.08
N ASN A 129 -7.10 17.33 15.35
CA ASN A 129 -6.11 17.29 16.42
C ASN A 129 -5.41 15.92 16.43
N VAL A 130 -4.13 15.92 16.76
CA VAL A 130 -3.36 14.68 16.91
C VAL A 130 -3.85 13.91 18.12
N VAL A 131 -4.24 12.66 17.90
CA VAL A 131 -4.65 11.73 18.95
C VAL A 131 -3.53 10.76 19.27
N ASP A 132 -2.88 10.22 18.22
CA ASP A 132 -1.82 9.22 18.36
C ASP A 132 -0.92 9.20 17.11
N ASP A 133 0.30 8.66 17.25
CA ASP A 133 1.16 8.38 16.11
C ASP A 133 1.90 7.04 16.24
N PHE A 134 2.15 6.41 15.10
CA PHE A 134 2.93 5.19 14.99
C PHE A 134 4.20 5.51 14.20
N ARG A 135 5.27 5.77 14.91
CA ARG A 135 6.59 6.07 14.35
C ARG A 135 7.29 4.77 14.00
N LEU A 136 7.24 4.39 12.74
CA LEU A 136 7.67 3.05 12.33
C LEU A 136 9.17 2.80 12.53
N PHE A 137 10.01 3.83 12.49
CA PHE A 137 11.43 3.73 12.82
C PHE A 137 11.71 3.24 14.25
N GLU A 138 10.76 3.51 15.16
CA GLU A 138 10.84 3.08 16.56
C GLU A 138 10.21 1.70 16.75
N ILE A 139 9.39 1.24 15.79
CA ILE A 139 8.59 0.04 15.89
C ILE A 139 9.17 -1.12 15.06
N LEU A 140 9.77 -0.83 13.91
CA LEU A 140 10.26 -1.82 12.95
C LEU A 140 11.78 -1.72 12.74
N ASP A 141 12.37 -2.70 12.05
CA ASP A 141 13.79 -2.70 11.66
C ASP A 141 13.99 -2.06 10.27
N PRO A 142 14.56 -0.86 10.17
CA PRO A 142 14.83 -0.21 8.89
C PRO A 142 16.07 -0.78 8.16
N TYR A 143 16.79 -1.71 8.78
CA TYR A 143 18.02 -2.32 8.22
C TYR A 143 17.85 -3.82 7.90
N ARG A 144 16.61 -4.26 7.70
CA ARG A 144 16.33 -5.62 7.26
C ARG A 144 16.82 -5.84 5.82
N ASP A 145 17.27 -7.05 5.48
CA ASP A 145 17.87 -7.37 4.18
C ASP A 145 16.98 -7.05 2.97
N ASN A 146 15.66 -7.32 3.06
CA ASN A 146 14.72 -6.95 2.01
C ASN A 146 14.68 -5.45 1.75
N VAL A 147 14.75 -4.66 2.83
CA VAL A 147 14.79 -3.19 2.76
C VAL A 147 16.07 -2.74 2.07
N LEU A 148 17.20 -3.35 2.38
CA LEU A 148 18.47 -3.02 1.73
C LEU A 148 18.41 -3.26 0.23
N LYS A 149 17.82 -4.39 -0.20
CA LYS A 149 17.59 -4.67 -1.63
C LYS A 149 16.66 -3.65 -2.27
N ALA A 150 15.58 -3.27 -1.60
CA ALA A 150 14.63 -2.30 -2.12
C ALA A 150 15.21 -0.88 -2.19
N ILE A 151 15.99 -0.48 -1.18
CA ILE A 151 16.59 0.86 -1.08
C ILE A 151 17.70 1.05 -2.09
N ASP A 152 18.49 0.01 -2.43
CA ASP A 152 19.54 0.09 -3.44
C ASP A 152 19.00 0.62 -4.79
N GLN A 153 17.71 0.49 -5.04
CA GLN A 153 17.04 1.01 -6.22
C GLN A 153 16.57 2.47 -6.08
N GLY A 154 16.84 3.10 -4.97
CA GLY A 154 16.45 4.48 -4.71
C GLY A 154 15.01 4.62 -4.20
N ALA A 155 14.52 5.86 -4.17
CA ALA A 155 13.20 6.18 -3.62
C ALA A 155 12.04 5.97 -4.59
N VAL A 156 12.32 5.49 -5.78
CA VAL A 156 11.28 5.20 -6.77
C VAL A 156 10.59 3.87 -6.48
N CYS A 157 9.33 3.78 -6.85
CA CYS A 157 8.55 2.57 -6.68
C CYS A 157 8.95 1.46 -7.65
N LEU A 158 9.78 1.75 -8.63
CA LEU A 158 10.17 0.84 -9.71
C LEU A 158 11.65 0.49 -9.62
N ASN A 159 11.94 -0.78 -9.68
CA ASN A 159 13.26 -1.31 -9.88
C ASN A 159 13.38 -1.77 -11.34
N ILE A 160 13.92 -0.92 -12.19
CA ILE A 160 13.91 -1.09 -13.64
C ILE A 160 15.31 -1.17 -14.27
N ASP A 161 16.37 -0.88 -13.52
CA ASP A 161 17.74 -0.96 -14.03
C ASP A 161 18.29 -2.39 -13.96
N PRO A 162 18.38 -3.15 -15.07
CA PRO A 162 18.91 -4.50 -15.07
C PRO A 162 20.36 -4.61 -14.55
N ALA A 163 21.13 -3.52 -14.61
CA ALA A 163 22.51 -3.52 -14.14
C ALA A 163 22.61 -3.61 -12.61
N LYS A 164 21.52 -3.35 -11.91
CA LYS A 164 21.44 -3.44 -10.44
C LYS A 164 20.94 -4.79 -9.93
N GLN A 165 20.54 -5.68 -10.81
CA GLN A 165 20.08 -7.01 -10.43
C GLN A 165 21.10 -7.74 -9.57
N GLY A 166 20.68 -8.30 -8.45
CA GLY A 166 21.54 -8.99 -7.49
C GLY A 166 22.52 -8.11 -6.71
N LYS A 167 22.53 -6.79 -6.95
CA LYS A 167 23.33 -5.83 -6.20
C LYS A 167 22.51 -5.25 -5.07
N THR A 168 23.05 -5.30 -3.86
CA THR A 168 22.39 -4.80 -2.64
C THR A 168 23.44 -4.18 -1.74
N LEU A 169 23.13 -3.01 -1.19
CA LEU A 169 23.97 -2.41 -0.15
C LEU A 169 23.91 -3.24 1.12
N THR A 170 25.04 -3.38 1.78
CA THR A 170 25.08 -3.95 3.13
C THR A 170 24.53 -2.95 4.15
N ALA A 171 24.13 -3.45 5.33
CA ALA A 171 23.71 -2.59 6.42
C ALA A 171 24.79 -1.58 6.81
N GLU A 172 26.08 -1.97 6.74
CA GLU A 172 27.21 -1.10 7.03
C GLU A 172 27.38 0.01 5.99
N GLU A 173 27.26 -0.33 4.71
CA GLU A 173 27.32 0.68 3.63
C GLU A 173 26.17 1.66 3.71
N LEU A 174 24.96 1.17 4.01
CA LEU A 174 23.77 2.01 4.20
C LEU A 174 23.96 2.95 5.40
N ALA A 175 24.49 2.44 6.52
CA ALA A 175 24.77 3.26 7.70
C ALA A 175 25.81 4.36 7.41
N LYS A 176 26.80 4.10 6.56
CA LYS A 176 27.74 5.13 6.09
C LYS A 176 27.07 6.20 5.24
N GLN A 177 26.15 5.82 4.37
CA GLN A 177 25.35 6.79 3.60
C GLN A 177 24.50 7.65 4.54
N ASP A 178 23.85 7.03 5.53
CA ASP A 178 23.04 7.73 6.53
C ASP A 178 23.83 8.79 7.31
N GLN A 179 25.11 8.58 7.56
CA GLN A 179 25.98 9.55 8.23
C GLN A 179 26.27 10.79 7.39
N ASN A 180 26.29 10.63 6.07
CA ASN A 180 26.62 11.69 5.12
C ASN A 180 25.41 12.47 4.63
N ASP A 181 24.20 11.98 4.90
CA ASP A 181 22.95 12.62 4.50
C ASP A 181 22.56 13.71 5.48
N HIS A 182 22.46 14.95 5.00
CA HIS A 182 22.17 16.10 5.84
C HIS A 182 20.75 16.07 6.44
N PHE A 183 19.79 15.57 5.71
CA PHE A 183 18.38 15.60 6.12
C PHE A 183 17.80 14.21 6.32
N GLY A 184 18.30 13.21 5.61
CA GLY A 184 17.81 11.84 5.70
C GLY A 184 16.36 11.66 5.24
N ASP A 185 15.76 12.70 4.67
CA ASP A 185 14.33 12.75 4.35
C ASP A 185 14.05 12.69 2.85
N ILE A 186 15.09 12.70 2.04
CA ILE A 186 14.97 12.68 0.60
C ILE A 186 15.52 11.35 0.09
N VAL A 187 14.88 10.86 -0.85
CA VAL A 187 15.24 9.87 -1.84
C VAL A 187 16.48 9.03 -1.51
N GLY A 188 16.24 7.89 -0.94
CA GLY A 188 17.11 6.73 -1.09
C GLY A 188 18.23 6.55 -0.09
N SER A 189 18.64 7.56 0.65
CA SER A 189 19.71 7.45 1.62
C SER A 189 19.37 8.14 2.94
N GLY A 190 20.01 7.74 4.00
CA GLY A 190 19.82 8.33 5.31
C GLY A 190 18.61 7.79 6.08
N ALA A 191 18.44 8.28 7.31
CA ALA A 191 17.39 7.84 8.20
C ALA A 191 15.98 8.23 7.72
N GLY A 192 15.88 9.26 6.89
CA GLY A 192 14.62 9.69 6.27
C GLY A 192 14.31 9.04 4.93
N ARG A 193 15.09 8.06 4.50
CA ARG A 193 14.84 7.32 3.26
C ARG A 193 13.51 6.59 3.26
N ASN A 194 13.01 6.28 2.09
CA ASN A 194 11.73 5.60 1.90
C ASN A 194 11.81 4.09 2.18
N TRP A 195 12.30 3.72 3.35
CA TRP A 195 12.64 2.35 3.74
C TRP A 195 11.43 1.43 3.99
N ALA A 196 10.35 1.97 4.49
CA ALA A 196 9.12 1.22 4.75
C ALA A 196 8.17 1.28 3.54
N HIS A 197 8.05 2.42 2.90
CA HIS A 197 7.11 2.67 1.80
C HIS A 197 5.72 2.10 2.12
N VAL A 198 5.14 2.55 3.23
CA VAL A 198 3.78 2.14 3.59
C VAL A 198 2.80 2.67 2.56
N ASN A 199 2.07 1.80 1.91
CA ASN A 199 1.14 2.13 0.84
C ASN A 199 -0.33 1.80 1.16
N SER A 200 -0.59 1.15 2.28
CA SER A 200 -1.92 1.05 2.84
C SER A 200 -1.90 1.03 4.35
N VAL A 201 -2.95 1.58 4.92
CA VAL A 201 -3.24 1.52 6.35
C VAL A 201 -4.68 1.03 6.50
N ASP A 202 -4.89 0.08 7.39
CA ASP A 202 -6.20 -0.38 7.79
C ASP A 202 -6.32 -0.40 9.32
N TYR A 203 -7.52 -0.48 9.83
CA TYR A 203 -7.83 -0.50 11.24
C TYR A 203 -8.56 -1.79 11.61
N ASP A 204 -8.07 -2.48 12.62
CA ASP A 204 -8.76 -3.65 13.16
C ASP A 204 -9.53 -3.24 14.42
N GLU A 205 -10.83 -3.07 14.25
CA GLU A 205 -11.76 -2.66 15.28
C GLU A 205 -11.93 -3.69 16.40
N THR A 206 -11.49 -4.93 16.19
CA THR A 206 -11.66 -6.02 17.16
C THR A 206 -10.71 -5.92 18.33
N ASP A 207 -9.55 -5.31 18.13
CA ASP A 207 -8.49 -5.21 19.13
C ASP A 207 -7.74 -3.87 19.10
N ASP A 208 -8.35 -2.86 18.49
CA ASP A 208 -7.84 -1.49 18.40
C ASP A 208 -6.39 -1.44 17.90
N SER A 209 -6.14 -2.04 16.76
CA SER A 209 -4.81 -2.08 16.15
C SER A 209 -4.84 -1.61 14.70
N ILE A 210 -3.68 -1.23 14.17
CA ILE A 210 -3.51 -0.91 12.77
C ILE A 210 -2.89 -2.09 12.01
N ILE A 211 -3.24 -2.19 10.73
CA ILE A 211 -2.61 -3.09 9.78
C ILE A 211 -2.01 -2.25 8.67
N ILE A 212 -0.71 -2.39 8.43
CA ILE A 212 0.00 -1.67 7.39
C ILE A 212 0.54 -2.62 6.32
N SER A 213 0.54 -2.16 5.07
CA SER A 213 1.32 -2.79 4.01
C SER A 213 2.60 -2.01 3.79
N SER A 214 3.72 -2.61 4.12
CA SER A 214 5.06 -2.04 3.91
C SER A 214 5.66 -2.65 2.65
N ARG A 215 5.66 -1.87 1.55
CA ARG A 215 6.14 -2.31 0.23
C ARG A 215 7.60 -2.73 0.25
N HIS A 216 8.47 -1.88 0.79
CA HIS A 216 9.90 -2.14 0.80
C HIS A 216 10.32 -3.23 1.81
N GLN A 217 9.49 -3.50 2.82
CA GLN A 217 9.65 -4.66 3.70
C GLN A 217 9.08 -5.95 3.09
N SER A 218 8.32 -5.87 1.99
CA SER A 218 7.54 -6.98 1.44
C SER A 218 6.76 -7.70 2.54
N ALA A 219 6.04 -6.92 3.36
CA ALA A 219 5.34 -7.44 4.53
C ALA A 219 4.05 -6.65 4.83
N ILE A 220 3.04 -7.38 5.30
CA ILE A 220 1.84 -6.80 5.93
C ILE A 220 2.01 -7.01 7.43
N ILE A 221 1.84 -5.94 8.20
CA ILE A 221 2.22 -5.94 9.61
C ILE A 221 1.08 -5.39 10.46
N LYS A 222 0.72 -6.10 11.51
CA LYS A 222 -0.26 -5.63 12.50
C LYS A 222 0.46 -5.07 13.73
N ILE A 223 0.05 -3.87 14.14
CA ILE A 223 0.67 -3.13 15.24
C ILE A 223 -0.41 -2.71 16.23
N GLY A 224 -0.20 -3.01 17.51
CA GLY A 224 -1.10 -2.63 18.59
C GLY A 224 -0.97 -1.17 19.01
N ARG A 225 -1.91 -0.67 19.79
CA ARG A 225 -1.83 0.68 20.41
C ARG A 225 -0.61 0.85 21.32
N ASP A 226 -0.11 -0.22 21.88
CA ASP A 226 1.13 -0.25 22.67
C ASP A 226 2.40 -0.13 21.81
N LYS A 227 2.25 0.13 20.49
CA LYS A 227 3.33 0.25 19.52
C LYS A 227 4.14 -1.03 19.33
N LYS A 228 3.58 -2.17 19.72
CA LYS A 228 4.23 -3.46 19.52
C LYS A 228 3.66 -4.18 18.30
N VAL A 229 4.54 -4.81 17.55
CA VAL A 229 4.15 -5.70 16.47
C VAL A 229 3.41 -6.91 17.03
N LYS A 230 2.19 -7.14 16.56
CA LYS A 230 1.39 -8.32 16.90
C LYS A 230 1.74 -9.50 16.02
N TRP A 231 1.78 -9.29 14.71
CA TRP A 231 2.22 -10.30 13.74
C TRP A 231 2.76 -9.65 12.46
N ILE A 232 3.53 -10.44 11.71
CA ILE A 232 4.12 -10.10 10.42
C ILE A 232 3.76 -11.20 9.41
N LEU A 233 3.12 -10.81 8.31
CA LEU A 233 2.87 -11.62 7.12
C LEU A 233 3.86 -11.22 6.04
N GLY A 234 4.85 -12.06 5.79
CA GLY A 234 5.90 -11.83 4.80
C GLY A 234 7.03 -12.83 4.97
N SER A 235 7.95 -12.89 4.01
CA SER A 235 9.12 -13.79 4.09
C SER A 235 9.85 -13.65 5.41
N HIS A 236 10.30 -14.77 5.98
CA HIS A 236 11.00 -14.81 7.25
C HIS A 236 12.45 -14.31 7.18
N GLU A 237 12.97 -14.13 5.97
CA GLU A 237 14.36 -13.70 5.79
C GLU A 237 14.63 -12.31 6.35
N GLY A 238 15.81 -12.17 6.94
CA GLY A 238 16.35 -10.90 7.42
C GLY A 238 15.71 -10.33 8.70
N TRP A 239 14.63 -10.91 9.20
CA TRP A 239 14.04 -10.46 10.46
C TRP A 239 14.89 -10.91 11.66
N LYS A 240 15.23 -9.93 12.51
CA LYS A 240 16.03 -10.13 13.73
C LYS A 240 15.14 -10.10 14.97
N THR A 241 15.71 -10.46 16.11
CA THR A 241 15.06 -10.24 17.41
C THR A 241 14.73 -8.74 17.59
N PRO A 242 13.52 -8.34 18.04
CA PRO A 242 12.46 -9.19 18.63
C PRO A 242 11.37 -9.64 17.64
N TYR A 243 11.57 -9.49 16.34
CA TYR A 243 10.49 -9.70 15.35
C TYR A 243 10.27 -11.16 14.95
N GLN A 244 11.24 -12.03 15.20
CA GLN A 244 11.18 -13.44 14.78
C GLN A 244 9.96 -14.17 15.36
N ASP A 245 9.61 -13.86 16.62
CA ASP A 245 8.44 -14.44 17.30
C ASP A 245 7.10 -13.87 16.79
N LYS A 246 7.15 -12.88 15.89
CA LYS A 246 5.97 -12.24 15.30
C LYS A 246 5.67 -12.72 13.88
N LEU A 247 6.53 -13.56 13.32
CA LEU A 247 6.38 -14.07 11.97
C LEU A 247 5.29 -15.14 11.92
N LEU A 248 4.34 -14.98 10.99
CA LEU A 248 3.30 -15.98 10.78
C LEU A 248 3.88 -17.22 10.09
N GLN A 249 3.57 -18.39 10.62
CA GLN A 249 3.98 -19.67 10.05
C GLN A 249 3.02 -20.08 8.92
N PRO A 250 3.50 -20.29 7.69
CA PRO A 250 2.67 -20.83 6.61
C PRO A 250 2.15 -22.23 6.91
N VAL A 251 0.88 -22.45 6.60
CA VAL A 251 0.22 -23.75 6.73
C VAL A 251 -0.62 -24.07 5.50
N ASP A 252 -0.79 -25.36 5.23
CA ASP A 252 -1.72 -25.83 4.22
C ASP A 252 -3.19 -25.75 4.73
N LYS A 253 -4.15 -26.08 3.87
CA LYS A 253 -5.60 -26.12 4.18
C LYS A 253 -5.98 -27.05 5.35
N ASN A 254 -5.11 -27.96 5.74
CA ASN A 254 -5.30 -28.87 6.86
C ASN A 254 -4.59 -28.38 8.13
N GLY A 255 -3.95 -27.21 8.08
CA GLY A 255 -3.17 -26.65 9.18
C GLY A 255 -1.78 -27.26 9.36
N LYS A 256 -1.30 -28.05 8.40
CA LYS A 256 0.06 -28.61 8.43
C LYS A 256 1.07 -27.54 8.02
N PRO A 257 2.16 -27.36 8.79
CA PRO A 257 3.20 -26.40 8.45
C PRO A 257 3.79 -26.64 7.06
N ILE A 258 3.94 -25.57 6.31
CA ILE A 258 4.63 -25.51 5.02
C ILE A 258 6.07 -25.09 5.28
N LYS A 259 7.01 -25.82 4.70
CA LYS A 259 8.42 -25.46 4.78
C LYS A 259 8.74 -24.37 3.76
N CYS A 260 9.42 -23.33 4.24
CA CYS A 260 9.97 -22.28 3.38
C CYS A 260 11.49 -22.26 3.53
N GLU A 261 12.21 -22.24 2.42
CA GLU A 261 13.65 -22.06 2.36
C GLU A 261 13.94 -20.73 1.67
N GLY A 262 14.44 -19.77 2.46
CA GLY A 262 14.62 -18.42 1.98
C GLY A 262 13.27 -17.79 1.56
N SER A 263 13.21 -17.33 0.32
CA SER A 263 12.03 -16.72 -0.27
C SER A 263 11.01 -17.71 -0.86
N LYS A 264 11.35 -19.00 -0.94
CA LYS A 264 10.53 -20.05 -1.58
C LYS A 264 9.85 -20.92 -0.55
N CYS A 265 8.57 -21.18 -0.74
CA CYS A 265 7.78 -22.09 0.07
C CYS A 265 7.36 -23.33 -0.74
N GLU A 266 7.14 -24.45 -0.07
CA GLU A 266 6.59 -25.66 -0.67
C GLU A 266 5.09 -25.51 -0.94
N GLY A 267 4.56 -26.31 -1.89
CA GLY A 267 3.12 -26.36 -2.18
C GLY A 267 2.58 -25.11 -2.86
N ASP A 268 1.33 -24.74 -2.51
CA ASP A 268 0.58 -23.67 -3.14
C ASP A 268 0.63 -22.36 -2.34
N PHE A 269 1.66 -22.16 -1.50
CA PHE A 269 1.85 -20.95 -0.72
C PHE A 269 2.99 -20.10 -1.30
N ASP A 270 2.76 -18.80 -1.44
CA ASP A 270 3.82 -17.85 -1.75
C ASP A 270 3.61 -16.55 -0.95
N TRP A 271 4.73 -15.89 -0.61
CA TRP A 271 4.73 -14.58 0.03
C TRP A 271 4.32 -13.48 -0.95
N THR A 272 3.87 -12.35 -0.42
CA THR A 272 3.75 -11.13 -1.23
C THR A 272 5.09 -10.43 -1.36
N TRP A 273 5.29 -9.79 -2.52
CA TRP A 273 6.53 -9.08 -2.87
C TRP A 273 6.21 -7.67 -3.34
N THR A 274 6.75 -6.69 -2.64
CA THR A 274 6.52 -5.26 -2.93
C THR A 274 5.04 -4.91 -3.09
N GLN A 275 4.18 -5.57 -2.34
CA GLN A 275 2.73 -5.53 -2.45
C GLN A 275 2.16 -4.13 -2.23
N HIS A 276 1.01 -3.87 -2.82
CA HIS A 276 0.09 -2.80 -2.46
C HIS A 276 -1.13 -3.38 -1.78
N THR A 277 -1.70 -2.56 -0.90
CA THR A 277 -2.79 -2.93 -0.02
C THR A 277 -2.44 -4.09 0.93
N GLY A 278 -3.27 -4.26 1.91
CA GLY A 278 -3.14 -5.25 2.96
C GLY A 278 -4.29 -4.98 3.90
N TRP A 279 -5.52 -5.32 3.45
CA TRP A 279 -6.74 -4.94 4.14
C TRP A 279 -7.44 -6.13 4.75
N LYS A 280 -7.93 -5.93 5.97
CA LYS A 280 -8.81 -6.90 6.62
C LYS A 280 -10.10 -7.07 5.82
N VAL A 281 -10.41 -8.29 5.46
CA VAL A 281 -11.70 -8.65 4.88
C VAL A 281 -12.78 -8.50 5.95
N ARG A 282 -13.65 -7.51 5.79
CA ARG A 282 -14.75 -7.22 6.73
C ARG A 282 -15.99 -8.00 6.36
N SER A 283 -16.12 -9.16 6.97
CA SER A 283 -17.25 -10.04 6.81
C SER A 283 -17.36 -10.98 8.02
N GLU A 284 -18.39 -11.79 8.09
CA GLU A 284 -18.54 -12.87 9.08
C GLU A 284 -17.37 -13.89 9.04
N LEU A 285 -16.57 -13.87 7.97
CA LEU A 285 -15.39 -14.72 7.81
C LEU A 285 -14.25 -14.30 8.75
N SER A 286 -14.07 -12.99 8.96
CA SER A 286 -13.06 -12.43 9.89
C SER A 286 -13.67 -12.32 11.28
N LYS A 287 -13.62 -13.41 12.05
CA LYS A 287 -14.28 -13.51 13.36
C LYS A 287 -13.35 -14.11 14.42
N GLY A 288 -13.34 -13.48 15.59
CA GLY A 288 -12.50 -13.90 16.71
C GLY A 288 -11.01 -13.80 16.38
N ASP A 289 -10.27 -14.88 16.64
CA ASP A 289 -8.82 -14.95 16.37
C ASP A 289 -8.47 -15.16 14.89
N VAL A 290 -9.47 -15.42 14.03
CA VAL A 290 -9.24 -15.65 12.60
C VAL A 290 -9.67 -14.42 11.81
N ILE A 291 -8.75 -13.89 11.01
CA ILE A 291 -9.02 -12.80 10.07
C ILE A 291 -8.54 -13.17 8.66
N TYR A 292 -9.16 -12.57 7.67
CA TYR A 292 -8.73 -12.68 6.28
C TYR A 292 -8.10 -11.35 5.85
N ILE A 293 -7.00 -11.43 5.12
CA ILE A 293 -6.26 -10.29 4.58
C ILE A 293 -6.24 -10.41 3.07
N SER A 294 -6.74 -9.39 2.39
CA SER A 294 -6.59 -9.25 0.93
C SER A 294 -5.41 -8.35 0.60
N ALA A 295 -4.65 -8.70 -0.43
CA ALA A 295 -3.51 -7.91 -0.90
C ALA A 295 -3.33 -8.03 -2.42
N PHE A 296 -2.71 -7.01 -3.01
CA PHE A 296 -2.21 -7.05 -4.38
C PHE A 296 -0.70 -7.22 -4.34
N ASP A 297 -0.24 -8.41 -4.70
CA ASP A 297 1.18 -8.75 -4.82
C ASP A 297 1.74 -8.24 -6.15
N ASN A 298 2.39 -7.10 -6.13
CA ASN A 298 2.98 -6.49 -7.34
C ASN A 298 4.08 -7.35 -7.96
N GLY A 299 4.87 -8.03 -7.13
CA GLY A 299 5.90 -8.95 -7.58
C GLY A 299 7.15 -8.30 -8.17
N ASP A 300 7.36 -6.98 -7.96
CA ASP A 300 8.50 -6.24 -8.53
C ASP A 300 9.86 -6.71 -7.96
N ALA A 301 9.87 -7.11 -6.69
CA ALA A 301 11.06 -7.72 -6.04
C ALA A 301 10.80 -9.19 -5.66
N ARG A 302 10.10 -9.93 -6.50
CA ARG A 302 9.75 -11.32 -6.23
C ARG A 302 10.98 -12.16 -5.94
N GLY A 303 10.92 -12.91 -4.83
CA GLY A 303 12.04 -13.72 -4.38
C GLY A 303 13.28 -12.92 -4.00
N MET A 304 13.12 -11.63 -3.73
CA MET A 304 14.19 -10.64 -3.47
C MET A 304 15.05 -10.31 -4.71
N GLU A 305 14.62 -10.70 -5.90
CA GLU A 305 15.27 -10.30 -7.14
C GLU A 305 14.86 -8.90 -7.56
N GLN A 306 15.84 -8.06 -7.88
CA GLN A 306 15.63 -6.68 -8.32
C GLN A 306 16.60 -6.29 -9.43
N PRO A 307 16.08 -5.96 -10.61
CA PRO A 307 14.68 -6.09 -11.04
C PRO A 307 14.25 -7.56 -11.10
N ALA A 308 12.93 -7.80 -11.07
CA ALA A 308 12.36 -9.13 -11.24
C ALA A 308 12.84 -9.78 -12.55
N LEU A 309 13.18 -11.06 -12.50
CA LEU A 309 13.52 -11.84 -13.70
C LEU A 309 12.31 -11.92 -14.64
N PRO A 310 12.50 -12.12 -15.94
CA PRO A 310 11.39 -12.14 -16.91
C PRO A 310 10.24 -13.09 -16.53
N GLU A 311 10.56 -14.28 -16.05
CA GLU A 311 9.60 -15.30 -15.61
C GLU A 311 8.91 -14.95 -14.27
N MET A 312 9.45 -14.00 -13.53
CA MET A 312 8.90 -13.49 -12.26
C MET A 312 7.99 -12.27 -12.45
N LYS A 313 7.90 -11.76 -13.68
CA LYS A 313 7.09 -10.58 -14.00
C LYS A 313 5.62 -10.95 -14.13
N TYR A 314 5.00 -11.21 -13.00
CA TYR A 314 3.55 -11.36 -12.85
C TYR A 314 3.11 -10.73 -11.51
N SER A 315 1.91 -10.21 -11.49
CA SER A 315 1.26 -9.74 -10.26
C SER A 315 0.12 -10.68 -9.87
N ARG A 316 -0.24 -10.66 -8.59
CA ARG A 316 -1.33 -11.50 -8.08
C ARG A 316 -2.23 -10.70 -7.14
N ALA A 317 -3.53 -10.89 -7.28
CA ALA A 317 -4.43 -10.71 -6.16
C ALA A 317 -4.33 -11.93 -5.25
N VAL A 318 -4.29 -11.74 -3.94
CA VAL A 318 -4.15 -12.84 -2.98
C VAL A 318 -4.99 -12.60 -1.74
N VAL A 319 -5.55 -13.68 -1.19
CA VAL A 319 -6.24 -13.68 0.09
C VAL A 319 -5.56 -14.67 1.03
N TYR A 320 -5.19 -14.17 2.19
CA TYR A 320 -4.63 -14.98 3.27
C TYR A 320 -5.62 -15.08 4.43
N LYS A 321 -5.70 -16.26 5.02
CA LYS A 321 -6.38 -16.51 6.30
C LYS A 321 -5.34 -16.56 7.40
N VAL A 322 -5.46 -15.68 8.37
CA VAL A 322 -4.54 -15.55 9.51
C VAL A 322 -5.23 -16.03 10.77
N ASP A 323 -4.66 -17.04 11.42
CA ASP A 323 -5.03 -17.41 12.79
C ASP A 323 -4.06 -16.71 13.75
N GLN A 324 -4.53 -15.61 14.33
CA GLN A 324 -3.71 -14.72 15.17
C GLN A 324 -3.27 -15.38 16.48
N LYS A 325 -4.05 -16.34 16.99
CA LYS A 325 -3.73 -17.08 18.21
C LYS A 325 -2.68 -18.15 17.96
N LYS A 326 -2.79 -18.87 16.85
CA LYS A 326 -1.81 -19.91 16.47
C LYS A 326 -0.59 -19.32 15.77
N MET A 327 -0.62 -18.06 15.39
CA MET A 327 0.42 -17.40 14.59
C MET A 327 0.67 -18.13 13.27
N THR A 328 -0.41 -18.52 12.58
CA THR A 328 -0.33 -19.21 11.30
C THR A 328 -1.04 -18.46 10.18
N VAL A 329 -0.62 -18.72 8.96
CA VAL A 329 -1.20 -18.14 7.75
C VAL A 329 -1.38 -19.20 6.67
N GLU A 330 -2.58 -19.21 6.07
CA GLU A 330 -2.98 -20.05 4.93
C GLU A 330 -3.24 -19.15 3.73
N GLN A 331 -2.67 -19.44 2.57
CA GLN A 331 -3.08 -18.80 1.32
C GLN A 331 -4.33 -19.50 0.82
N VAL A 332 -5.47 -18.81 0.83
CA VAL A 332 -6.77 -19.41 0.49
C VAL A 332 -7.21 -19.11 -0.93
N TRP A 333 -6.63 -18.09 -1.56
CA TRP A 333 -6.96 -17.71 -2.93
C TRP A 333 -5.84 -16.88 -3.57
N GLU A 334 -5.65 -17.07 -4.85
CA GLU A 334 -4.83 -16.20 -5.71
C GLU A 334 -5.43 -16.12 -7.12
N TYR A 335 -5.11 -15.02 -7.81
CA TYR A 335 -5.43 -14.80 -9.22
C TYR A 335 -4.39 -13.89 -9.86
N GLY A 336 -4.04 -14.12 -11.11
CA GLY A 336 -3.20 -13.25 -11.94
C GLY A 336 -1.84 -13.85 -12.32
N LYS A 337 -1.34 -14.85 -11.58
CA LYS A 337 -0.07 -15.52 -11.90
C LYS A 337 -0.11 -16.15 -13.30
N GLU A 338 -1.20 -16.80 -13.64
CA GLU A 338 -1.45 -17.45 -14.93
C GLU A 338 -1.61 -16.44 -16.07
N ARG A 339 -1.88 -15.18 -15.74
CA ARG A 339 -2.01 -14.08 -16.71
C ARG A 339 -0.65 -13.48 -17.09
N GLY A 340 0.40 -13.82 -16.35
CA GLY A 340 1.78 -13.41 -16.60
C GLY A 340 1.92 -11.90 -16.78
N HIS A 341 2.74 -11.48 -17.74
CA HIS A 341 3.03 -10.07 -18.00
C HIS A 341 1.80 -9.23 -18.39
N ALA A 342 0.76 -9.85 -18.97
CA ALA A 342 -0.46 -9.13 -19.34
C ALA A 342 -1.20 -8.49 -18.16
N ARG A 343 -1.00 -9.01 -16.95
CA ARG A 343 -1.52 -8.45 -15.69
C ARG A 343 -0.42 -7.93 -14.77
N TYR A 344 0.84 -7.97 -15.20
CA TYR A 344 1.95 -7.46 -14.41
C TYR A 344 1.79 -5.97 -14.16
N SER A 345 1.70 -5.61 -12.91
CA SER A 345 1.53 -4.25 -12.42
C SER A 345 2.52 -4.03 -11.26
N PRO A 346 3.77 -3.64 -11.56
CA PRO A 346 4.86 -3.57 -10.58
C PRO A 346 4.64 -2.53 -9.48
N VAL A 347 3.73 -1.59 -9.69
CA VAL A 347 3.41 -0.50 -8.76
C VAL A 347 1.92 -0.30 -8.65
N THR A 348 1.48 0.41 -7.60
CA THR A 348 0.07 0.78 -7.38
C THR A 348 -0.85 -0.44 -7.30
N SER A 349 -2.12 -0.31 -7.69
CA SER A 349 -3.08 -1.44 -7.73
C SER A 349 -3.74 -1.74 -6.39
N LEU A 350 -4.72 -2.62 -6.40
CA LEU A 350 -5.39 -3.07 -5.17
C LEU A 350 -6.09 -4.43 -5.33
N THR A 351 -6.33 -5.06 -4.19
CA THR A 351 -7.30 -6.16 -4.02
C THR A 351 -8.16 -5.84 -2.82
N GLU A 352 -9.48 -5.76 -2.99
CA GLU A 352 -10.41 -5.44 -1.91
C GLU A 352 -11.66 -6.30 -1.97
N TYR A 353 -12.15 -6.71 -0.79
CA TYR A 353 -13.39 -7.44 -0.64
C TYR A 353 -14.53 -6.51 -0.22
N TYR A 354 -15.68 -6.68 -0.83
CA TYR A 354 -16.92 -5.94 -0.58
C TYR A 354 -17.98 -6.89 0.00
N GLY A 355 -18.20 -6.80 1.31
CA GLY A 355 -19.07 -7.72 2.04
C GLY A 355 -20.56 -7.62 1.68
N ASP A 356 -21.03 -6.43 1.27
CA ASP A 356 -22.39 -6.20 0.81
C ASP A 356 -22.72 -6.91 -0.52
N LYS A 357 -21.71 -7.28 -1.29
CA LYS A 357 -21.83 -7.92 -2.59
C LYS A 357 -21.27 -9.34 -2.63
N ASP A 358 -20.63 -9.77 -1.53
CA ASP A 358 -19.84 -11.00 -1.48
C ASP A 358 -18.89 -11.13 -2.69
N SER A 359 -18.22 -10.02 -3.01
CA SER A 359 -17.34 -9.93 -4.16
C SER A 359 -15.98 -9.34 -3.81
N SER A 360 -14.98 -9.71 -4.58
CA SER A 360 -13.65 -9.11 -4.53
C SER A 360 -13.38 -8.36 -5.82
N MET A 361 -12.80 -7.17 -5.70
CA MET A 361 -12.33 -6.40 -6.84
C MET A 361 -10.81 -6.41 -6.85
N VAL A 362 -10.26 -6.64 -8.03
CA VAL A 362 -8.83 -6.57 -8.33
C VAL A 362 -8.62 -5.48 -9.35
N TYR A 363 -7.73 -4.56 -9.06
CA TYR A 363 -7.34 -3.51 -10.00
C TYR A 363 -5.85 -3.60 -10.29
N SER A 364 -5.50 -3.93 -11.52
CA SER A 364 -4.13 -3.97 -12.03
C SER A 364 -3.83 -2.67 -12.76
N ALA A 365 -3.31 -1.69 -12.04
CA ALA A 365 -3.24 -0.29 -12.49
C ALA A 365 -2.26 -0.04 -13.63
N THR A 366 -1.16 -0.78 -13.69
CA THR A 366 -0.13 -0.62 -14.72
C THR A 366 0.04 -1.90 -15.57
N ALA A 367 -1.06 -2.64 -15.75
CA ALA A 367 -1.07 -3.92 -16.42
C ALA A 367 -0.43 -3.86 -17.81
N GLY A 368 0.54 -4.75 -18.04
CA GLY A 368 1.22 -4.94 -19.30
C GLY A 368 2.08 -3.76 -19.78
N ALA A 369 2.36 -2.79 -18.91
CA ALA A 369 3.25 -1.67 -19.22
C ALA A 369 4.69 -2.14 -19.46
N GLU A 370 5.36 -1.52 -20.41
CA GLU A 370 6.80 -1.66 -20.63
C GLU A 370 7.47 -0.30 -20.45
N PHE A 371 8.57 -0.28 -19.70
CA PHE A 371 9.24 0.94 -19.31
C PHE A 371 10.72 0.90 -19.69
N ASP A 372 11.19 1.96 -20.32
CA ASP A 372 12.62 2.17 -20.58
C ASP A 372 13.21 3.00 -19.42
N TRP A 373 14.03 2.36 -18.60
CA TRP A 373 14.67 3.00 -17.47
C TRP A 373 15.71 4.08 -17.86
N LYS A 374 16.27 4.03 -19.09
CA LYS A 374 17.26 5.02 -19.56
C LYS A 374 16.61 6.35 -19.91
N THR A 375 15.45 6.28 -20.54
CA THR A 375 14.68 7.47 -20.92
C THR A 375 13.64 7.85 -19.85
N PHE A 376 13.45 6.98 -18.87
CA PHE A 376 12.43 7.10 -17.82
C PHE A 376 11.02 7.30 -18.42
N SER A 377 10.70 6.56 -19.45
CA SER A 377 9.43 6.65 -20.18
C SER A 377 8.86 5.29 -20.54
N TYR A 378 7.56 5.25 -20.77
CA TYR A 378 6.90 4.04 -21.28
C TYR A 378 7.29 3.77 -22.72
N THR A 379 7.73 2.56 -23.01
CA THR A 379 7.81 2.02 -24.37
C THR A 379 6.51 1.36 -24.81
N LYS A 380 5.72 0.91 -23.83
CA LYS A 380 4.34 0.47 -24.00
C LYS A 380 3.49 1.01 -22.85
N PHE A 381 2.48 1.79 -23.22
CA PHE A 381 1.59 2.41 -22.22
C PHE A 381 0.75 1.34 -21.50
N PRO A 382 0.43 1.51 -20.20
CA PRO A 382 -0.38 0.56 -19.47
C PRO A 382 -1.82 0.49 -20.00
N SER A 383 -2.45 -0.61 -19.72
CA SER A 383 -3.89 -0.81 -19.91
C SER A 383 -4.48 -1.34 -18.60
N PRO A 384 -4.86 -0.44 -17.67
CA PRO A 384 -5.41 -0.84 -16.39
C PRO A 384 -6.59 -1.79 -16.55
N VAL A 385 -6.65 -2.76 -15.66
CA VAL A 385 -7.71 -3.76 -15.66
C VAL A 385 -8.40 -3.81 -14.32
N ILE A 386 -9.73 -3.86 -14.35
CA ILE A 386 -10.60 -4.09 -13.21
C ILE A 386 -11.24 -5.45 -13.40
N ASP A 387 -10.94 -6.38 -12.53
CA ASP A 387 -11.57 -7.70 -12.44
C ASP A 387 -12.45 -7.78 -11.21
N GLU A 388 -13.70 -8.22 -11.34
CA GLU A 388 -14.61 -8.49 -10.21
C GLU A 388 -14.88 -9.98 -10.09
N PHE A 389 -14.74 -10.53 -8.89
CA PHE A 389 -14.92 -11.94 -8.59
C PHE A 389 -16.02 -12.11 -7.56
N LYS A 390 -16.80 -13.17 -7.67
CA LYS A 390 -17.46 -13.75 -6.48
C LYS A 390 -16.36 -14.22 -5.52
N TRP A 391 -16.67 -14.19 -4.23
CA TRP A 391 -15.70 -14.57 -3.21
C TRP A 391 -14.97 -15.87 -3.54
N LEU A 392 -13.65 -15.80 -3.62
CA LEU A 392 -12.72 -16.90 -3.93
C LEU A 392 -12.99 -17.63 -5.27
N ALA A 393 -13.76 -17.05 -6.19
CA ALA A 393 -13.93 -17.63 -7.52
C ALA A 393 -12.62 -17.62 -8.31
N LYS A 394 -12.44 -18.61 -9.19
CA LYS A 394 -11.23 -18.73 -10.03
C LYS A 394 -11.23 -17.78 -11.22
N GLU A 395 -12.41 -17.47 -11.74
CA GLU A 395 -12.58 -16.61 -12.90
C GLU A 395 -13.35 -15.34 -12.53
N PRO A 396 -13.02 -14.21 -13.12
CA PRO A 396 -13.75 -12.97 -12.90
C PRO A 396 -15.17 -13.07 -13.48
N SER A 397 -16.13 -12.49 -12.77
CA SER A 397 -17.49 -12.28 -13.26
C SER A 397 -17.57 -11.08 -14.23
N VAL A 398 -16.68 -10.12 -14.04
CA VAL A 398 -16.58 -8.90 -14.86
C VAL A 398 -15.10 -8.59 -15.05
N GLU A 399 -14.74 -8.24 -16.29
CA GLU A 399 -13.42 -7.71 -16.63
C GLU A 399 -13.62 -6.40 -17.41
N ILE A 400 -13.00 -5.30 -16.97
CA ILE A 400 -13.02 -4.02 -17.65
C ILE A 400 -11.57 -3.61 -17.92
N ILE A 401 -11.24 -3.35 -19.17
CA ILE A 401 -9.93 -2.87 -19.60
C ILE A 401 -10.04 -1.40 -19.98
N LEU A 402 -9.19 -0.57 -19.38
CA LEU A 402 -9.12 0.86 -19.63
C LEU A 402 -7.96 1.16 -20.57
N HIS A 403 -8.25 1.38 -21.86
CA HIS A 403 -7.21 1.67 -22.85
C HIS A 403 -6.72 3.11 -22.76
N GLY A 404 -5.40 3.29 -22.81
CA GLY A 404 -4.77 4.60 -22.82
C GLY A 404 -4.97 5.39 -21.51
N ALA A 405 -5.21 4.69 -20.42
CA ALA A 405 -5.37 5.26 -19.10
C ALA A 405 -4.22 4.84 -18.18
N GLU A 406 -4.04 5.59 -17.13
CA GLU A 406 -3.12 5.30 -16.04
C GLU A 406 -3.81 5.65 -14.73
N GLY A 407 -3.67 4.83 -13.70
CA GLY A 407 -4.35 5.07 -12.45
C GLY A 407 -3.59 4.54 -11.24
N TYR A 408 -3.89 5.13 -10.07
CA TYR A 408 -3.32 4.66 -8.81
C TYR A 408 -4.16 3.54 -8.19
N GLN A 409 -5.44 3.80 -7.97
CA GLN A 409 -6.41 2.87 -7.40
C GLN A 409 -7.78 3.08 -8.05
N ALA A 410 -8.61 2.04 -8.08
CA ALA A 410 -10.01 2.11 -8.50
C ALA A 410 -10.89 1.45 -7.44
N PHE A 411 -12.03 2.06 -7.15
CA PHE A 411 -12.99 1.60 -6.15
C PHE A 411 -14.41 1.63 -6.71
N PRO A 412 -15.31 0.71 -6.31
CA PRO A 412 -16.72 0.87 -6.54
C PRO A 412 -17.22 2.16 -5.90
N PHE A 413 -18.04 2.90 -6.62
CA PHE A 413 -18.64 4.12 -6.15
C PHE A 413 -20.16 3.97 -6.08
N ASP A 414 -20.75 4.20 -4.90
CA ASP A 414 -22.18 4.18 -4.69
C ASP A 414 -22.80 5.55 -4.95
N VAL A 415 -23.40 5.71 -6.14
CA VAL A 415 -24.02 6.95 -6.55
C VAL A 415 -25.23 7.28 -5.66
N LYS A 416 -26.01 6.29 -5.21
CA LYS A 416 -27.18 6.55 -4.35
C LYS A 416 -26.73 7.14 -3.02
N LYS A 417 -25.69 6.55 -2.41
CA LYS A 417 -25.11 7.00 -1.16
C LYS A 417 -24.55 8.42 -1.27
N ALA A 418 -23.98 8.79 -2.43
CA ALA A 418 -23.42 10.12 -2.65
C ALA A 418 -24.48 11.25 -2.67
N PHE A 419 -25.73 10.92 -3.10
CA PHE A 419 -26.83 11.88 -3.17
C PHE A 419 -27.84 11.77 -2.03
N HIS A 420 -27.80 10.68 -1.28
CA HIS A 420 -28.70 10.40 -0.15
C HIS A 420 -27.88 9.85 1.03
N PRO A 421 -27.05 10.70 1.67
CA PRO A 421 -26.15 10.31 2.76
C PRO A 421 -26.91 9.89 4.02
#